data_d3ed50418a01efbc4f6509f49e81923a
#
_entry.id   d3ed50418a01efbc4f6509f49e81923a
#
_cell.length_a   1.000
_cell.length_b   1.000
_cell.length_c   1.000
_cell.angle_alpha   90.00
_cell.angle_beta   90.00
_cell.angle_gamma   90.00
#
_symmetry.space_group_name_H-M   'P 1'
#
loop_
_entity.id
_entity.type
_entity.pdbx_description
1 polymer ?
#
loop_
_entity_poly.entity_id
_entity_poly.type
_entity_poly.pdbx_seq_one_letter_code
_entity_poly.pdbx_strand_id
1 'polypeptide(L)'
;MCQINYNFLLTPNKNNLLLLKKIMKNLLIASTSTIFNGAYLEYLFDDVKLLFAKCKAVLFIPYARPDGISHNDYTLKAIEAFSKINLNVVGLHEFENPIKAIQNAEAIFVGGGNTFLLLHQLYQFNLIAPLQKSILRGTPYLGTSAGSNIAGVSMQTTNDMPIIYPQSFETLSILPFNLNPHYLDVDAQSQHMGETRETRIKEFHVFNDAPVLGLREGSWLDVKGDDIILKGSVTARLFLKNGCAQEVQPETNLKFLHKKSPKN
;
A
#
# COMPACT_ATOMS: atom_id res chain seq x y z
N MET A 1 63.30 8.45 5.45
CA MET A 1 62.38 9.08 4.49
C MET A 1 61.95 7.99 3.53
N CYS A 2 60.74 7.46 3.70
CA CYS A 2 60.15 6.53 2.75
C CYS A 2 58.74 7.05 2.49
N GLN A 3 58.53 7.61 1.32
CA GLN A 3 57.23 8.02 0.81
C GLN A 3 56.54 6.78 0.25
N ILE A 4 55.36 6.45 0.79
CA ILE A 4 54.48 5.42 0.24
C ILE A 4 53.36 6.15 -0.53
N ASN A 5 53.39 6.04 -1.87
CA ASN A 5 52.35 6.49 -2.75
C ASN A 5 51.18 5.51 -2.73
N TYR A 6 50.01 5.93 -2.23
CA TYR A 6 48.74 5.23 -2.42
C TYR A 6 47.93 5.91 -3.52
N ASN A 7 48.14 5.49 -4.77
CA ASN A 7 47.18 5.72 -5.85
C ASN A 7 46.42 4.42 -6.10
N PHE A 8 45.32 4.18 -5.40
CA PHE A 8 44.29 3.21 -5.84
C PHE A 8 43.19 3.96 -6.58
N LEU A 9 43.35 4.06 -7.88
CA LEU A 9 42.28 4.41 -8.80
C LEU A 9 41.29 3.23 -8.85
N LEU A 10 40.18 3.34 -8.10
CA LEU A 10 39.02 2.47 -8.28
C LEU A 10 38.37 2.82 -9.61
N THR A 11 38.72 2.09 -10.67
CA THR A 11 37.92 2.07 -11.90
C THR A 11 36.56 1.45 -11.58
N PRO A 12 35.42 2.12 -11.89
CA PRO A 12 34.12 1.52 -11.66
C PRO A 12 33.99 0.30 -12.58
N ASN A 13 33.82 -0.86 -11.97
CA ASN A 13 33.61 -2.13 -12.63
C ASN A 13 32.32 -2.06 -13.46
N LYS A 14 32.43 -2.11 -14.79
CA LYS A 14 31.29 -2.07 -15.73
C LYS A 14 30.24 -3.15 -15.49
N ASN A 15 30.56 -4.19 -14.72
CA ASN A 15 29.62 -5.25 -14.35
C ASN A 15 28.65 -4.88 -13.22
N ASN A 16 28.89 -3.79 -12.46
CA ASN A 16 27.95 -3.28 -11.47
C ASN A 16 26.87 -2.35 -12.06
N LEU A 17 26.97 -1.98 -13.32
CA LEU A 17 25.98 -1.13 -13.99
C LEU A 17 24.76 -1.92 -14.51
N LEU A 18 24.81 -3.25 -14.52
CA LEU A 18 23.76 -4.13 -15.05
C LEU A 18 22.70 -4.55 -14.03
N LEU A 19 22.72 -4.04 -12.80
CA LEU A 19 21.82 -4.47 -11.71
C LEU A 19 20.95 -3.37 -11.07
N LEU A 20 20.88 -2.21 -11.64
CA LEU A 20 19.74 -1.32 -11.42
C LEU A 20 18.56 -1.83 -12.26
N LYS A 21 18.01 -2.98 -11.91
CA LYS A 21 16.69 -3.37 -12.41
C LYS A 21 15.75 -2.23 -12.02
N LYS A 22 15.37 -1.43 -13.03
CA LYS A 22 14.37 -0.37 -12.87
C LYS A 22 13.18 -0.97 -12.11
N ILE A 23 12.94 -0.45 -10.92
CA ILE A 23 11.79 -0.87 -10.11
C ILE A 23 10.54 -0.55 -10.95
N MET A 24 9.80 -1.56 -11.34
CA MET A 24 8.68 -1.44 -12.28
C MET A 24 7.34 -1.46 -11.54
N LYS A 25 7.24 -0.78 -10.40
CA LYS A 25 5.99 -0.72 -9.63
C LYS A 25 4.82 -0.29 -10.52
N ASN A 26 3.72 -1.01 -10.43
CA ASN A 26 2.45 -0.69 -11.07
C ASN A 26 1.34 -0.96 -10.05
N LEU A 27 0.92 0.09 -9.32
CA LEU A 27 0.06 -0.08 -8.14
C LEU A 27 -1.14 0.85 -8.25
N LEU A 28 -2.26 0.38 -7.71
CA LEU A 28 -3.43 1.18 -7.40
C LEU A 28 -3.72 1.02 -5.90
N ILE A 29 -3.65 2.11 -5.15
CA ILE A 29 -3.71 2.12 -3.69
C ILE A 29 -4.90 2.98 -3.27
N ALA A 30 -6.03 2.35 -2.97
CA ALA A 30 -7.28 3.05 -2.73
C ALA A 30 -7.61 3.16 -1.23
N SER A 31 -8.18 4.29 -0.83
CA SER A 31 -8.61 4.51 0.56
C SER A 31 -9.62 3.47 1.03
N THR A 32 -10.61 3.18 0.19
CA THR A 32 -11.68 2.22 0.51
C THR A 32 -11.95 1.28 -0.68
N SER A 33 -12.62 0.18 -0.44
CA SER A 33 -13.16 -0.67 -1.52
C SER A 33 -14.55 -0.24 -1.99
N THR A 34 -15.25 0.61 -1.24
CA THR A 34 -16.63 1.01 -1.54
C THR A 34 -16.86 2.43 -1.04
N ILE A 35 -17.32 3.31 -1.90
CA ILE A 35 -17.77 4.66 -1.53
C ILE A 35 -19.24 4.65 -1.12
N PHE A 36 -19.68 5.68 -0.41
CA PHE A 36 -21.06 5.83 0.00
C PHE A 36 -22.01 5.73 -1.21
N ASN A 37 -23.06 4.91 -1.09
CA ASN A 37 -24.03 4.58 -2.16
C ASN A 37 -23.44 3.91 -3.40
N GLY A 38 -22.18 3.47 -3.39
CA GLY A 38 -21.55 2.72 -4.49
C GLY A 38 -21.50 1.22 -4.27
N ALA A 39 -21.27 0.45 -5.34
CA ALA A 39 -20.99 -0.98 -5.25
C ALA A 39 -19.48 -1.24 -4.99
N TYR A 40 -19.17 -2.47 -4.58
CA TYR A 40 -17.81 -2.89 -4.29
C TYR A 40 -16.87 -2.69 -5.50
N LEU A 41 -15.81 -1.89 -5.34
CA LEU A 41 -14.81 -1.50 -6.35
C LEU A 41 -15.34 -0.71 -7.56
N GLU A 42 -16.62 -0.42 -7.65
CA GLU A 42 -17.25 0.16 -8.84
C GLU A 42 -16.56 1.45 -9.29
N TYR A 43 -16.27 2.36 -8.36
CA TYR A 43 -15.64 3.65 -8.66
C TYR A 43 -14.17 3.52 -9.16
N LEU A 44 -13.57 2.34 -9.04
CA LEU A 44 -12.20 2.03 -9.47
C LEU A 44 -12.15 1.22 -10.78
N PHE A 45 -13.28 0.77 -11.34
CA PHE A 45 -13.27 -0.20 -12.43
C PHE A 45 -12.44 0.22 -13.65
N ASP A 46 -12.47 1.48 -14.02
CA ASP A 46 -11.71 1.94 -15.19
C ASP A 46 -10.20 1.92 -14.92
N ASP A 47 -9.77 2.35 -13.75
CA ASP A 47 -8.35 2.29 -13.36
C ASP A 47 -7.88 0.84 -13.14
N VAL A 48 -8.75 -0.02 -12.57
CA VAL A 48 -8.45 -1.45 -12.39
C VAL A 48 -8.33 -2.17 -13.74
N LYS A 49 -9.18 -1.85 -14.72
CA LYS A 49 -9.04 -2.35 -16.11
C LYS A 49 -7.70 -1.95 -16.71
N LEU A 50 -7.27 -0.71 -16.50
CA LEU A 50 -5.97 -0.23 -16.98
C LEU A 50 -4.80 -0.91 -16.25
N LEU A 51 -4.89 -1.04 -14.92
CA LEU A 51 -3.89 -1.70 -14.09
C LEU A 51 -3.66 -3.15 -14.52
N PHE A 52 -4.74 -3.90 -14.76
CA PHE A 52 -4.73 -5.33 -15.06
C PHE A 52 -4.92 -5.65 -16.55
N ALA A 53 -4.75 -4.68 -17.46
CA ALA A 53 -5.04 -4.82 -18.89
C ALA A 53 -4.31 -5.99 -19.59
N LYS A 54 -3.19 -6.46 -19.04
CA LYS A 54 -2.40 -7.58 -19.57
C LYS A 54 -2.55 -8.87 -18.78
N CYS A 55 -3.43 -8.88 -17.77
CA CYS A 55 -3.63 -10.00 -16.87
C CYS A 55 -4.93 -10.73 -17.20
N LYS A 56 -4.95 -12.04 -17.02
CA LYS A 56 -6.15 -12.88 -17.17
C LYS A 56 -6.76 -13.25 -15.83
N ALA A 57 -5.92 -13.29 -14.79
CA ALA A 57 -6.33 -13.67 -13.45
C ALA A 57 -5.68 -12.78 -12.38
N VAL A 58 -6.44 -12.54 -11.32
CA VAL A 58 -6.03 -11.78 -10.14
C VAL A 58 -5.97 -12.73 -8.95
N LEU A 59 -4.82 -12.78 -8.28
CA LEU A 59 -4.67 -13.47 -7.01
C LEU A 59 -5.19 -12.57 -5.89
N PHE A 60 -6.29 -12.97 -5.26
CA PHE A 60 -6.91 -12.23 -4.18
C PHE A 60 -6.43 -12.70 -2.80
N ILE A 61 -6.10 -11.78 -1.93
CA ILE A 61 -5.67 -12.05 -0.54
C ILE A 61 -6.76 -11.59 0.42
N PRO A 62 -7.60 -12.53 0.97
CA PRO A 62 -8.77 -12.21 1.79
C PRO A 62 -8.49 -12.09 3.29
N TYR A 63 -7.22 -12.00 3.73
CA TYR A 63 -6.79 -12.26 5.11
C TYR A 63 -7.08 -11.15 6.13
N ALA A 64 -7.76 -10.08 5.73
CA ALA A 64 -8.06 -8.96 6.63
C ALA A 64 -9.38 -9.09 7.40
N ARG A 65 -10.19 -10.14 7.19
CA ARG A 65 -11.51 -10.29 7.80
C ARG A 65 -11.46 -11.18 9.04
N PRO A 66 -11.73 -10.64 10.24
CA PRO A 66 -11.67 -11.42 11.49
C PRO A 66 -12.90 -12.31 11.70
N ASP A 67 -14.08 -11.86 11.25
CA ASP A 67 -15.37 -12.55 11.41
C ASP A 67 -16.41 -11.99 10.42
N GLY A 68 -17.60 -12.62 10.39
CA GLY A 68 -18.76 -12.20 9.59
C GLY A 68 -18.70 -12.57 8.11
N ILE A 69 -17.55 -12.95 7.59
CA ILE A 69 -17.38 -13.42 6.20
C ILE A 69 -16.18 -14.37 6.13
N SER A 70 -16.37 -15.56 5.56
CA SER A 70 -15.27 -16.50 5.33
C SER A 70 -14.31 -16.01 4.22
N HIS A 71 -13.09 -16.59 4.13
CA HIS A 71 -12.20 -16.31 3.03
C HIS A 71 -12.84 -16.64 1.68
N ASN A 72 -13.60 -17.74 1.60
CA ASN A 72 -14.34 -18.12 0.40
C ASN A 72 -15.38 -17.07 0.02
N ASP A 73 -16.24 -16.66 0.96
CA ASP A 73 -17.30 -15.67 0.67
C ASP A 73 -16.72 -14.31 0.30
N TYR A 74 -15.59 -13.93 0.94
CA TYR A 74 -14.92 -12.69 0.56
C TYR A 74 -14.29 -12.78 -0.83
N THR A 75 -13.77 -13.95 -1.21
CA THR A 75 -13.29 -14.22 -2.57
C THR A 75 -14.43 -14.20 -3.58
N LEU A 76 -15.58 -14.79 -3.26
CA LEU A 76 -16.78 -14.72 -4.11
C LEU A 76 -17.23 -13.27 -4.37
N LYS A 77 -17.20 -12.43 -3.35
CA LYS A 77 -17.48 -10.98 -3.50
C LYS A 77 -16.50 -10.30 -4.46
N ALA A 78 -15.22 -10.66 -4.39
CA ALA A 78 -14.23 -10.16 -5.34
C ALA A 78 -14.47 -10.71 -6.75
N ILE A 79 -14.77 -12.01 -6.90
CA ILE A 79 -15.12 -12.64 -8.18
C ILE A 79 -16.30 -11.90 -8.84
N GLU A 80 -17.36 -11.65 -8.08
CA GLU A 80 -18.55 -10.92 -8.58
C GLU A 80 -18.21 -9.52 -9.09
N ALA A 81 -17.38 -8.77 -8.36
CA ALA A 81 -16.96 -7.43 -8.79
C ALA A 81 -16.10 -7.49 -10.07
N PHE A 82 -15.09 -8.37 -10.10
CA PHE A 82 -14.17 -8.47 -11.22
C PHE A 82 -14.77 -9.11 -12.46
N SER A 83 -15.83 -9.92 -12.33
CA SER A 83 -16.58 -10.45 -13.48
C SER A 83 -17.18 -9.34 -14.35
N LYS A 84 -17.57 -8.20 -13.76
CA LYS A 84 -18.08 -7.01 -14.47
C LYS A 84 -17.03 -6.36 -15.39
N ILE A 85 -15.76 -6.68 -15.21
CA ILE A 85 -14.64 -6.18 -16.01
C ILE A 85 -13.88 -7.31 -16.72
N ASN A 86 -14.48 -8.51 -16.81
CA ASN A 86 -13.94 -9.70 -17.50
C ASN A 86 -12.58 -10.17 -16.97
N LEU A 87 -12.37 -10.09 -15.64
CA LEU A 87 -11.17 -10.62 -14.97
C LEU A 87 -11.55 -11.78 -14.05
N ASN A 88 -10.76 -12.84 -14.10
CA ASN A 88 -10.89 -13.97 -13.17
C ASN A 88 -10.22 -13.64 -11.83
N VAL A 89 -10.77 -14.15 -10.74
CA VAL A 89 -10.19 -14.03 -9.40
C VAL A 89 -10.05 -15.40 -8.76
N VAL A 90 -8.92 -15.63 -8.09
CA VAL A 90 -8.68 -16.86 -7.31
C VAL A 90 -8.16 -16.45 -5.94
N GLY A 91 -8.68 -17.03 -4.87
CA GLY A 91 -8.28 -16.75 -3.50
C GLY A 91 -6.92 -17.37 -3.15
N LEU A 92 -6.03 -16.61 -2.49
CA LEU A 92 -4.73 -17.14 -2.06
C LEU A 92 -4.87 -18.33 -1.10
N HIS A 93 -5.91 -18.38 -0.28
CA HIS A 93 -6.22 -19.44 0.67
C HIS A 93 -6.58 -20.79 0.00
N GLU A 94 -6.85 -20.80 -1.30
CA GLU A 94 -7.15 -22.00 -2.09
C GLU A 94 -5.88 -22.76 -2.52
N PHE A 95 -4.69 -22.17 -2.33
CA PHE A 95 -3.42 -22.77 -2.74
C PHE A 95 -2.71 -23.46 -1.58
N GLU A 96 -2.29 -24.71 -1.77
CA GLU A 96 -1.43 -25.42 -0.81
C GLU A 96 -0.09 -24.71 -0.56
N ASN A 97 0.44 -24.05 -1.60
CA ASN A 97 1.69 -23.28 -1.51
C ASN A 97 1.44 -21.80 -1.86
N PRO A 98 1.06 -20.96 -0.89
CA PRO A 98 0.75 -19.55 -1.12
C PRO A 98 1.96 -18.75 -1.60
N ILE A 99 3.19 -19.11 -1.20
CA ILE A 99 4.41 -18.43 -1.67
C ILE A 99 4.56 -18.61 -3.18
N LYS A 100 4.40 -19.85 -3.67
CA LYS A 100 4.49 -20.18 -5.10
C LYS A 100 3.35 -19.50 -5.89
N ALA A 101 2.15 -19.44 -5.31
CA ALA A 101 1.02 -18.74 -5.92
C ALA A 101 1.33 -17.25 -6.12
N ILE A 102 1.88 -16.55 -5.10
CA ILE A 102 2.31 -15.15 -5.19
C ILE A 102 3.42 -14.95 -6.24
N GLN A 103 4.40 -15.86 -6.27
CA GLN A 103 5.51 -15.77 -7.22
C GLN A 103 5.09 -15.88 -8.68
N ASN A 104 4.00 -16.61 -8.95
CA ASN A 104 3.45 -16.87 -10.28
C ASN A 104 2.23 -16.00 -10.62
N ALA A 105 1.79 -15.14 -9.69
CA ALA A 105 0.63 -14.29 -9.91
C ALA A 105 0.84 -13.30 -11.07
N GLU A 106 -0.15 -13.21 -11.96
CA GLU A 106 -0.18 -12.19 -13.02
C GLU A 106 -0.55 -10.82 -12.44
N ALA A 107 -1.42 -10.80 -11.42
CA ALA A 107 -1.88 -9.62 -10.69
C ALA A 107 -2.20 -9.99 -9.25
N ILE A 108 -2.09 -9.03 -8.33
CA ILE A 108 -2.37 -9.23 -6.90
C ILE A 108 -3.38 -8.18 -6.43
N PHE A 109 -4.42 -8.63 -5.72
CA PHE A 109 -5.36 -7.77 -5.01
C PHE A 109 -5.37 -8.12 -3.53
N VAL A 110 -5.12 -7.14 -2.66
CA VAL A 110 -5.25 -7.29 -1.20
C VAL A 110 -6.46 -6.52 -0.72
N GLY A 111 -7.42 -7.24 -0.17
CA GLY A 111 -8.68 -6.69 0.31
C GLY A 111 -8.56 -5.92 1.62
N GLY A 112 -9.61 -5.16 1.94
CA GLY A 112 -9.74 -4.43 3.19
C GLY A 112 -10.28 -5.28 4.35
N GLY A 113 -10.20 -4.72 5.55
CA GLY A 113 -10.60 -5.29 6.82
C GLY A 113 -9.68 -4.80 7.93
N ASN A 114 -9.37 -5.62 8.91
CA ASN A 114 -8.47 -5.27 9.99
C ASN A 114 -7.00 -5.45 9.59
N THR A 115 -6.22 -4.39 9.65
CA THR A 115 -4.82 -4.36 9.22
C THR A 115 -3.92 -5.21 10.14
N PHE A 116 -4.21 -5.28 11.45
CA PHE A 116 -3.45 -6.12 12.38
C PHE A 116 -3.60 -7.60 12.03
N LEU A 117 -4.82 -8.04 11.72
CA LEU A 117 -5.08 -9.42 11.30
C LEU A 117 -4.41 -9.72 9.96
N LEU A 118 -4.56 -8.83 8.98
CA LEU A 118 -3.92 -8.98 7.67
C LEU A 118 -2.41 -9.18 7.84
N LEU A 119 -1.76 -8.28 8.55
CA LEU A 119 -0.32 -8.32 8.73
C LEU A 119 0.13 -9.56 9.53
N HIS A 120 -0.62 -9.94 10.58
CA HIS A 120 -0.38 -11.17 11.33
C HIS A 120 -0.40 -12.41 10.42
N GLN A 121 -1.41 -12.56 9.58
CA GLN A 121 -1.53 -13.68 8.64
C GLN A 121 -0.40 -13.68 7.61
N LEU A 122 -0.04 -12.50 7.07
CA LEU A 122 1.08 -12.40 6.11
C LEU A 122 2.41 -12.81 6.73
N TYR A 123 2.66 -12.45 7.99
CA TYR A 123 3.86 -12.92 8.72
C TYR A 123 3.80 -14.41 9.03
N GLN A 124 2.65 -14.90 9.51
CA GLN A 124 2.46 -16.31 9.86
C GLN A 124 2.75 -17.24 8.67
N PHE A 125 2.35 -16.84 7.47
CA PHE A 125 2.59 -17.60 6.24
C PHE A 125 3.88 -17.20 5.50
N ASN A 126 4.72 -16.33 6.07
CA ASN A 126 5.97 -15.83 5.47
C ASN A 126 5.76 -15.17 4.09
N LEU A 127 4.69 -14.38 3.92
CA LEU A 127 4.28 -13.82 2.63
C LEU A 127 4.81 -12.40 2.37
N ILE A 128 5.31 -11.68 3.37
CA ILE A 128 5.80 -10.28 3.22
C ILE A 128 6.87 -10.19 2.13
N ALA A 129 7.96 -10.92 2.25
CA ALA A 129 9.06 -10.88 1.29
C ALA A 129 8.66 -11.38 -0.13
N PRO A 130 7.91 -12.49 -0.29
CA PRO A 130 7.37 -12.88 -1.59
C PRO A 130 6.50 -11.84 -2.26
N LEU A 131 5.58 -11.20 -1.53
CA LEU A 131 4.72 -10.12 -2.03
C LEU A 131 5.55 -8.91 -2.46
N GLN A 132 6.39 -8.39 -1.57
CA GLN A 132 7.27 -7.26 -1.88
C GLN A 132 8.09 -7.53 -3.15
N LYS A 133 8.72 -8.70 -3.23
CA LYS A 133 9.55 -9.09 -4.38
C LYS A 133 8.74 -9.19 -5.68
N SER A 134 7.54 -9.73 -5.66
CA SER A 134 6.69 -9.84 -6.84
C SER A 134 6.23 -8.47 -7.31
N ILE A 135 5.79 -7.60 -6.42
CA ILE A 135 5.33 -6.25 -6.73
C ILE A 135 6.48 -5.39 -7.29
N LEU A 136 7.66 -5.43 -6.66
CA LEU A 136 8.84 -4.66 -7.12
C LEU A 136 9.39 -5.16 -8.47
N ARG A 137 9.10 -6.40 -8.87
CA ARG A 137 9.39 -6.93 -10.21
C ARG A 137 8.39 -6.48 -11.29
N GLY A 138 7.29 -5.85 -10.89
CA GLY A 138 6.29 -5.32 -11.80
C GLY A 138 4.97 -6.08 -11.83
N THR A 139 4.74 -7.07 -10.94
CA THR A 139 3.40 -7.65 -10.77
C THR A 139 2.44 -6.55 -10.33
N PRO A 140 1.37 -6.25 -11.10
CA PRO A 140 0.41 -5.23 -10.74
C PRO A 140 -0.26 -5.52 -9.40
N TYR A 141 -0.45 -4.46 -8.60
CA TYR A 141 -0.98 -4.57 -7.25
C TYR A 141 -2.14 -3.61 -7.03
N LEU A 142 -3.27 -4.12 -6.59
CA LEU A 142 -4.38 -3.35 -6.05
C LEU A 142 -4.43 -3.55 -4.53
N GLY A 143 -4.43 -2.45 -3.78
CA GLY A 143 -4.69 -2.44 -2.34
C GLY A 143 -5.93 -1.61 -2.03
N THR A 144 -6.80 -2.07 -1.11
CA THR A 144 -7.90 -1.28 -0.57
C THR A 144 -7.88 -1.29 0.95
N SER A 145 -8.04 -0.13 1.60
CA SER A 145 -8.09 -0.02 3.06
C SER A 145 -6.88 -0.66 3.74
N ALA A 146 -7.04 -1.78 4.45
CA ALA A 146 -5.93 -2.54 5.06
C ALA A 146 -4.87 -2.94 4.02
N GLY A 147 -5.28 -3.39 2.81
CA GLY A 147 -4.37 -3.70 1.71
C GLY A 147 -3.60 -2.47 1.21
N SER A 148 -4.18 -1.29 1.32
CA SER A 148 -3.48 -0.02 1.05
C SER A 148 -2.52 0.34 2.18
N ASN A 149 -2.95 0.20 3.44
CA ASN A 149 -2.11 0.54 4.59
C ASN A 149 -0.79 -0.25 4.57
N ILE A 150 -0.82 -1.55 4.27
CA ILE A 150 0.40 -2.38 4.21
C ILE A 150 1.32 -2.08 3.01
N ALA A 151 0.92 -1.24 2.07
CA ALA A 151 1.81 -0.78 1.00
C ALA A 151 2.87 0.22 1.51
N GLY A 152 2.63 0.86 2.64
CA GLY A 152 3.55 1.80 3.30
C GLY A 152 4.78 1.14 3.93
N VAL A 153 5.48 1.92 4.76
CA VAL A 153 6.68 1.49 5.50
C VAL A 153 6.28 0.65 6.72
N SER A 154 5.23 1.07 7.44
CA SER A 154 4.69 0.37 8.61
C SER A 154 3.18 0.55 8.69
N MET A 155 2.52 -0.36 9.43
CA MET A 155 1.08 -0.25 9.69
C MET A 155 0.70 0.70 10.83
N GLN A 156 1.66 1.36 11.47
CA GLN A 156 1.47 2.13 12.70
C GLN A 156 0.49 3.31 12.57
N THR A 157 0.13 3.69 11.36
CA THR A 157 -0.85 4.73 11.07
C THR A 157 -2.22 4.19 10.64
N THR A 158 -2.51 2.91 10.91
CA THR A 158 -3.85 2.34 10.73
C THR A 158 -4.86 2.93 11.72
N ASN A 159 -6.14 2.89 11.34
CA ASN A 159 -7.25 3.26 12.22
C ASN A 159 -7.84 2.06 12.97
N ASP A 160 -7.37 0.85 12.68
CA ASP A 160 -7.95 -0.39 13.16
C ASP A 160 -7.66 -0.66 14.64
N MET A 161 -8.53 -1.40 15.28
CA MET A 161 -8.30 -1.92 16.64
C MET A 161 -7.27 -3.06 16.59
N PRO A 162 -6.33 -3.12 17.55
CA PRO A 162 -5.32 -4.17 17.64
C PRO A 162 -5.92 -5.48 18.22
N ILE A 163 -6.73 -6.16 17.42
CA ILE A 163 -7.44 -7.40 17.83
C ILE A 163 -6.52 -8.63 17.90
N ILE A 164 -5.33 -8.54 17.29
CA ILE A 164 -4.31 -9.59 17.31
C ILE A 164 -2.93 -8.92 17.21
N TYR A 165 -1.89 -9.56 17.73
CA TYR A 165 -0.51 -9.08 17.66
C TYR A 165 0.17 -9.58 16.39
N PRO A 166 0.55 -8.72 15.43
CA PRO A 166 1.42 -9.11 14.32
C PRO A 166 2.86 -9.28 14.84
N GLN A 167 3.64 -10.09 14.15
CA GLN A 167 5.04 -10.37 14.50
C GLN A 167 5.92 -9.11 14.39
N SER A 168 5.56 -8.16 13.53
CA SER A 168 6.18 -6.85 13.35
C SER A 168 5.15 -5.86 12.84
N PHE A 169 5.40 -4.56 12.99
CA PHE A 169 4.63 -3.48 12.35
C PHE A 169 5.17 -3.10 10.97
N GLU A 170 6.32 -3.63 10.57
CA GLU A 170 6.85 -3.42 9.23
C GLU A 170 5.96 -4.06 8.18
N THR A 171 5.79 -3.39 7.04
CA THR A 171 4.89 -3.81 5.98
C THR A 171 5.64 -4.03 4.66
N LEU A 172 4.97 -3.92 3.52
CA LEU A 172 5.59 -4.20 2.22
C LEU A 172 6.64 -3.17 1.79
N SER A 173 6.65 -1.98 2.37
CA SER A 173 7.61 -0.88 2.04
C SER A 173 7.74 -0.64 0.52
N ILE A 174 6.63 -0.76 -0.21
CA ILE A 174 6.58 -0.47 -1.65
C ILE A 174 6.30 1.01 -1.95
N LEU A 175 5.84 1.75 -0.94
CA LEU A 175 5.76 3.21 -0.90
C LEU A 175 6.74 3.76 0.15
N PRO A 176 7.31 4.96 -0.03
CA PRO A 176 8.30 5.54 0.88
C PRO A 176 7.68 6.30 2.08
N PHE A 177 6.39 6.13 2.33
CA PHE A 177 5.61 6.80 3.38
C PHE A 177 4.55 5.86 3.94
N ASN A 178 3.96 6.22 5.08
CA ASN A 178 2.82 5.51 5.65
C ASN A 178 1.49 6.03 5.10
N LEU A 179 0.48 5.20 5.14
CA LEU A 179 -0.87 5.52 4.73
C LEU A 179 -1.82 5.52 5.93
N ASN A 180 -2.77 6.45 5.95
CA ASN A 180 -3.95 6.40 6.80
C ASN A 180 -5.19 6.37 5.89
N PRO A 181 -5.63 5.18 5.43
CA PRO A 181 -6.87 5.02 4.68
C PRO A 181 -8.07 5.42 5.55
N HIS A 182 -9.20 5.75 4.92
CA HIS A 182 -10.38 6.28 5.60
C HIS A 182 -10.06 7.50 6.48
N TYR A 183 -9.17 8.37 5.99
CA TYR A 183 -8.85 9.61 6.70
C TYR A 183 -10.12 10.46 6.84
N LEU A 184 -10.38 10.90 8.06
CA LEU A 184 -11.48 11.78 8.39
C LEU A 184 -10.95 13.09 8.94
N ASP A 185 -11.45 14.20 8.39
CA ASP A 185 -11.23 15.52 8.95
C ASP A 185 -11.98 15.70 10.26
N VAL A 186 -11.56 16.70 11.02
CA VAL A 186 -12.27 17.10 12.24
C VAL A 186 -13.62 17.66 11.85
N ASP A 187 -14.69 17.10 12.41
CA ASP A 187 -16.01 17.72 12.36
C ASP A 187 -16.08 18.83 13.42
N ALA A 188 -16.12 20.08 12.96
CA ALA A 188 -16.20 21.24 13.85
C ALA A 188 -17.49 21.29 14.69
N GLN A 189 -18.52 20.52 14.33
CA GLN A 189 -19.78 20.41 15.07
C GLN A 189 -19.82 19.21 16.01
N SER A 190 -18.80 18.34 15.96
CA SER A 190 -18.72 17.17 16.82
C SER A 190 -18.51 17.56 18.27
N GLN A 191 -19.36 17.03 19.16
CA GLN A 191 -19.20 17.14 20.61
C GLN A 191 -18.29 16.04 21.18
N HIS A 192 -17.74 15.19 20.32
CA HIS A 192 -16.84 14.11 20.72
C HIS A 192 -15.48 14.68 21.15
N MET A 193 -15.06 14.39 22.39
CA MET A 193 -13.79 14.86 22.97
C MET A 193 -12.60 13.93 22.72
N GLY A 194 -12.80 12.88 21.94
CA GLY A 194 -11.71 11.98 21.57
C GLY A 194 -10.74 12.59 20.55
N GLU A 195 -9.55 12.02 20.47
CA GLU A 195 -8.49 12.50 19.58
C GLU A 195 -8.86 12.33 18.11
N THR A 196 -8.48 13.35 17.34
CA THR A 196 -8.68 13.36 15.89
C THR A 196 -7.65 12.47 15.18
N ARG A 197 -7.89 12.14 13.90
CA ARG A 197 -6.88 11.47 13.06
C ARG A 197 -5.58 12.25 12.98
N GLU A 198 -5.68 13.57 12.84
CA GLU A 198 -4.53 14.47 12.80
C GLU A 198 -3.72 14.40 14.10
N THR A 199 -4.38 14.43 15.26
CA THR A 199 -3.72 14.29 16.57
C THR A 199 -2.92 13.00 16.65
N ARG A 200 -3.54 11.86 16.31
CA ARG A 200 -2.87 10.54 16.34
C ARG A 200 -1.68 10.44 15.38
N ILE A 201 -1.76 11.08 14.21
CA ILE A 201 -0.64 11.14 13.28
C ILE A 201 0.49 12.03 13.84
N LYS A 202 0.17 13.14 14.53
CA LYS A 202 1.17 13.94 15.22
C LYS A 202 1.87 13.17 16.35
N GLU A 203 1.14 12.37 17.10
CA GLU A 203 1.71 11.46 18.12
C GLU A 203 2.64 10.41 17.48
N PHE A 204 2.25 9.81 16.35
CA PHE A 204 3.14 8.93 15.59
C PHE A 204 4.45 9.63 15.23
N HIS A 205 4.40 10.89 14.82
CA HIS A 205 5.60 11.68 14.46
C HIS A 205 6.50 12.05 15.65
N VAL A 206 6.07 11.88 16.90
CA VAL A 206 6.98 12.06 18.06
C VAL A 206 8.15 11.09 17.97
N PHE A 207 7.89 9.85 17.57
CA PHE A 207 8.89 8.77 17.53
C PHE A 207 9.28 8.31 16.12
N ASN A 208 8.62 8.80 15.07
CA ASN A 208 8.78 8.32 13.70
C ASN A 208 8.97 9.49 12.73
N ASP A 209 9.77 9.28 11.68
CA ASP A 209 10.09 10.30 10.68
C ASP A 209 9.36 10.08 9.34
N ALA A 210 8.74 8.90 9.15
CA ALA A 210 8.08 8.56 7.91
C ALA A 210 6.91 9.53 7.62
N PRO A 211 6.83 10.15 6.42
CA PRO A 211 5.66 10.91 6.03
C PRO A 211 4.39 10.06 6.14
N VAL A 212 3.25 10.70 6.38
CA VAL A 212 1.95 10.02 6.43
C VAL A 212 1.00 10.69 5.45
N LEU A 213 0.36 9.90 4.58
CA LEU A 213 -0.66 10.37 3.67
C LEU A 213 -2.03 9.86 4.12
N GLY A 214 -2.89 10.76 4.58
CA GLY A 214 -4.30 10.51 4.88
C GLY A 214 -5.10 10.49 3.59
N LEU A 215 -5.57 9.31 3.18
CA LEU A 215 -6.43 9.13 1.99
C LEU A 215 -7.89 9.18 2.41
N ARG A 216 -8.64 10.17 1.90
CA ARG A 216 -10.10 10.25 2.06
C ARG A 216 -10.80 9.23 1.16
N GLU A 217 -11.96 8.76 1.56
CA GLU A 217 -12.77 7.85 0.71
C GLU A 217 -13.10 8.49 -0.64
N GLY A 218 -12.94 7.75 -1.71
CA GLY A 218 -13.04 8.25 -3.09
C GLY A 218 -11.72 8.77 -3.65
N SER A 219 -10.59 8.68 -2.92
CA SER A 219 -9.24 8.92 -3.43
C SER A 219 -8.41 7.63 -3.51
N TRP A 220 -7.46 7.62 -4.44
CA TRP A 220 -6.47 6.54 -4.61
C TRP A 220 -5.17 7.08 -5.18
N LEU A 221 -4.13 6.27 -5.12
CA LEU A 221 -2.84 6.54 -5.77
C LEU A 221 -2.70 5.63 -6.99
N ASP A 222 -2.40 6.22 -8.15
CA ASP A 222 -1.87 5.52 -9.34
C ASP A 222 -0.34 5.62 -9.31
N VAL A 223 0.33 4.45 -9.20
CA VAL A 223 1.78 4.39 -9.04
C VAL A 223 2.40 3.67 -10.21
N LYS A 224 3.29 4.36 -10.94
CA LYS A 224 4.05 3.79 -12.07
C LYS A 224 5.53 4.10 -11.91
N GLY A 225 6.31 3.10 -11.50
CA GLY A 225 7.72 3.30 -11.13
C GLY A 225 7.85 4.23 -9.92
N ASP A 226 8.42 5.40 -10.12
CA ASP A 226 8.61 6.42 -9.07
C ASP A 226 7.53 7.51 -9.07
N ASP A 227 6.70 7.56 -10.11
CA ASP A 227 5.57 8.49 -10.15
C ASP A 227 4.43 7.96 -9.28
N ILE A 228 3.92 8.81 -8.39
CA ILE A 228 2.85 8.51 -7.44
C ILE A 228 1.81 9.61 -7.57
N ILE A 229 0.75 9.37 -8.33
CA ILE A 229 -0.27 10.38 -8.66
C ILE A 229 -1.50 10.17 -7.77
N LEU A 230 -1.92 11.21 -7.04
CA LEU A 230 -3.20 11.21 -6.36
C LEU A 230 -4.33 11.31 -7.39
N LYS A 231 -5.28 10.41 -7.32
CA LYS A 231 -6.47 10.32 -8.18
C LYS A 231 -7.76 10.39 -7.36
N GLY A 232 -8.86 10.60 -8.06
CA GLY A 232 -10.19 10.72 -7.47
C GLY A 232 -10.69 12.16 -7.46
N SER A 233 -11.86 12.38 -6.86
CA SER A 233 -12.52 13.69 -6.81
C SER A 233 -12.27 14.47 -5.50
N VAL A 234 -11.56 13.85 -4.56
CA VAL A 234 -11.29 14.42 -3.23
C VAL A 234 -9.79 14.56 -2.99
N THR A 235 -9.42 15.52 -2.16
CA THR A 235 -8.02 15.75 -1.76
C THR A 235 -7.54 14.67 -0.78
N ALA A 236 -6.22 14.55 -0.62
CA ALA A 236 -5.59 13.81 0.45
C ALA A 236 -4.87 14.79 1.40
N ARG A 237 -4.54 14.33 2.61
CA ARG A 237 -3.85 15.17 3.61
C ARG A 237 -2.47 14.60 3.93
N LEU A 238 -1.44 15.37 3.62
CA LEU A 238 -0.05 14.99 3.84
C LEU A 238 0.47 15.57 5.17
N PHE A 239 1.08 14.70 5.95
CA PHE A 239 1.73 15.02 7.21
C PHE A 239 3.24 14.73 7.10
N LEU A 240 4.05 15.73 7.41
CA LEU A 240 5.48 15.62 7.55
C LEU A 240 5.85 15.91 9.01
N LYS A 241 6.84 15.21 9.54
CA LYS A 241 7.36 15.46 10.89
C LYS A 241 7.76 16.95 11.03
N ASN A 242 7.35 17.58 12.12
CA ASN A 242 7.60 19.00 12.41
C ASN A 242 7.01 19.98 11.39
N GLY A 243 6.14 19.53 10.48
CA GLY A 243 5.47 20.37 9.48
C GLY A 243 3.99 20.58 9.78
N CYS A 244 3.39 21.59 9.14
CA CYS A 244 1.95 21.72 9.08
C CYS A 244 1.37 20.69 8.12
N ALA A 245 0.18 20.17 8.42
CA ALA A 245 -0.55 19.31 7.51
C ALA A 245 -0.89 20.04 6.21
N GLN A 246 -0.70 19.42 5.06
CA GLN A 246 -0.87 19.99 3.73
C GLN A 246 -1.96 19.28 2.95
N GLU A 247 -2.80 20.04 2.27
CA GLU A 247 -3.76 19.47 1.31
C GLU A 247 -3.05 19.11 0.01
N VAL A 248 -3.27 17.88 -0.44
CA VAL A 248 -2.79 17.37 -1.72
C VAL A 248 -3.97 17.31 -2.67
N GLN A 249 -3.89 18.03 -3.78
CA GLN A 249 -4.94 18.03 -4.80
C GLN A 249 -4.86 16.78 -5.68
N PRO A 250 -5.97 16.31 -6.25
CA PRO A 250 -5.95 15.33 -7.31
C PRO A 250 -4.97 15.73 -8.43
N GLU A 251 -4.41 14.76 -9.13
CA GLU A 251 -3.37 14.89 -10.17
C GLU A 251 -2.00 15.36 -9.65
N THR A 252 -1.82 15.57 -8.34
CA THR A 252 -0.49 15.86 -7.76
C THR A 252 0.39 14.64 -7.78
N ASN A 253 1.63 14.79 -8.28
CA ASN A 253 2.66 13.75 -8.23
C ASN A 253 3.47 13.85 -6.93
N LEU A 254 3.38 12.84 -6.10
CA LEU A 254 4.04 12.72 -4.79
C LEU A 254 5.44 12.11 -4.86
N LYS A 255 6.06 11.97 -6.04
CA LYS A 255 7.40 11.38 -6.19
C LYS A 255 8.49 12.06 -5.36
N PHE A 256 8.28 13.32 -4.96
CA PHE A 256 9.21 14.03 -4.08
C PHE A 256 9.38 13.34 -2.71
N LEU A 257 8.41 12.53 -2.27
CA LEU A 257 8.49 11.75 -1.03
C LEU A 257 9.51 10.61 -1.09
N HIS A 258 10.04 10.25 -2.25
CA HIS A 258 11.17 9.31 -2.38
C HIS A 258 12.50 9.88 -1.86
N LYS A 259 12.61 11.19 -1.77
CA LYS A 259 13.81 11.82 -1.21
C LYS A 259 13.76 11.64 0.31
N LYS A 260 14.72 10.86 0.86
CA LYS A 260 14.93 10.83 2.30
C LYS A 260 15.09 12.28 2.78
N SER A 261 14.34 12.68 3.79
CA SER A 261 14.64 13.93 4.51
C SER A 261 16.13 13.91 4.87
N PRO A 262 16.89 15.00 4.66
CA PRO A 262 18.28 15.04 5.10
C PRO A 262 18.30 14.65 6.57
N LYS A 263 19.15 13.68 6.91
CA LYS A 263 19.44 13.36 8.31
C LYS A 263 20.08 14.62 8.90
N ASN A 264 19.36 15.33 9.76
CA ASN A 264 19.95 16.34 10.64
C ASN A 264 20.79 15.66 11.71
#